data_c1d96fff9f21f352900e125655275197
#
_entry.id   c1d96fff9f21f352900e125655275197
#
_cell.length_a   1.000
_cell.length_b   1.000
_cell.length_c   1.000
_cell.angle_alpha   90.00
_cell.angle_beta   90.00
_cell.angle_gamma   90.00
#
_symmetry.space_group_name_H-M   'P 1'
#
loop_
_entity.id
_entity.type
_entity.pdbx_description
1 polymer ?
#
loop_
_entity_poly.entity_id
_entity_poly.type
_entity_poly.pdbx_seq_one_letter_code
_entity_poly.pdbx_strand_id
1 'polypeptide(L)'
;MITGDHISTAYAIGKQLGIVERKEEAISGNELDLLSDDELTANVKKFKIYARATPFHKVRIIEALKKNNEIVAMTGDGVNDAPSLKKADIGCAMGKNGTEVAKNSASLILLDDNYTSIVYAIKEGRGIYNNIKKVVHFLLSSNIGEVVTIVLASLISIFSSLELPVPLLPIH
;
A
#
# COMPACT_ATOMS: atom_id res chain seq x y z
N MET A 1 2.41 -6.47 13.73
CA MET A 1 2.33 -7.96 13.85
C MET A 1 0.97 -8.31 14.45
N ILE A 2 0.23 -9.24 13.85
CA ILE A 2 -1.04 -9.74 14.38
C ILE A 2 -0.84 -11.22 14.68
N THR A 3 -1.17 -11.66 15.90
CA THR A 3 -0.92 -13.04 16.35
C THR A 3 -2.01 -13.55 17.29
N GLY A 4 -2.19 -14.87 17.35
CA GLY A 4 -3.02 -15.57 18.34
C GLY A 4 -2.35 -15.74 19.70
N ASP A 5 -1.04 -15.47 19.82
CA ASP A 5 -0.26 -15.65 21.03
C ASP A 5 -0.64 -14.66 22.14
N HIS A 6 -0.21 -15.00 23.35
CA HIS A 6 -0.34 -14.09 24.50
C HIS A 6 0.49 -12.82 24.32
N ILE A 7 -0.02 -11.69 24.85
CA ILE A 7 0.59 -10.37 24.65
C ILE A 7 2.05 -10.30 25.11
N SER A 8 2.41 -11.00 26.22
CA SER A 8 3.80 -11.05 26.71
C SER A 8 4.75 -11.74 25.72
N THR A 9 4.31 -12.84 25.10
CA THR A 9 5.07 -13.59 24.09
C THR A 9 5.19 -12.75 22.82
N ALA A 10 4.08 -12.20 22.36
CA ALA A 10 4.05 -11.35 21.17
C ALA A 10 4.96 -10.12 21.31
N TYR A 11 4.94 -9.48 22.50
CA TYR A 11 5.82 -8.35 22.80
C TYR A 11 7.30 -8.75 22.81
N ALA A 12 7.65 -9.89 23.46
CA ALA A 12 9.04 -10.36 23.48
C ALA A 12 9.59 -10.63 22.08
N ILE A 13 8.81 -11.31 21.24
CA ILE A 13 9.16 -11.58 19.83
C ILE A 13 9.27 -10.26 19.06
N GLY A 14 8.27 -9.38 19.19
CA GLY A 14 8.27 -8.10 18.50
C GLY A 14 9.44 -7.20 18.86
N LYS A 15 9.89 -7.25 20.11
CA LYS A 15 11.09 -6.53 20.58
C LYS A 15 12.37 -7.11 19.98
N GLN A 16 12.51 -8.45 19.92
CA GLN A 16 13.63 -9.10 19.26
C GLN A 16 13.72 -8.76 17.77
N LEU A 17 12.57 -8.62 17.10
CA LEU A 17 12.48 -8.26 15.69
C LEU A 17 12.59 -6.75 15.44
N GLY A 18 12.70 -5.91 16.47
CA GLY A 18 12.75 -4.46 16.34
C GLY A 18 11.42 -3.83 15.88
N ILE A 19 10.30 -4.54 16.03
CA ILE A 19 8.96 -4.04 15.64
C ILE A 19 8.43 -3.06 16.70
N VAL A 20 8.70 -3.31 17.98
CA VAL A 20 8.23 -2.51 19.11
C VAL A 20 9.38 -2.18 20.05
N GLU A 21 9.28 -1.00 20.68
CA GLU A 21 10.21 -0.56 21.72
C GLU A 21 9.53 -0.53 23.08
N ARG A 22 8.27 -0.09 23.13
CA ARG A 22 7.49 0.11 24.35
C ARG A 22 6.31 -0.85 24.44
N LYS A 23 5.91 -1.20 25.67
CA LYS A 23 4.78 -2.10 25.90
C LYS A 23 3.45 -1.52 25.43
N GLU A 24 3.30 -0.21 25.46
CA GLU A 24 2.10 0.52 25.04
C GLU A 24 1.85 0.44 23.52
N GLU A 25 2.82 -0.04 22.76
CA GLU A 25 2.68 -0.29 21.32
C GLU A 25 2.07 -1.67 21.00
N ALA A 26 1.78 -2.46 22.06
CA ALA A 26 1.12 -3.75 21.94
C ALA A 26 -0.26 -3.69 22.60
N ILE A 27 -1.27 -4.24 21.93
CA ILE A 27 -2.65 -4.31 22.44
C ILE A 27 -3.16 -5.75 22.31
N SER A 28 -3.97 -6.18 23.29
CA SER A 28 -4.64 -7.48 23.27
C SER A 28 -6.00 -7.41 22.57
N GLY A 29 -6.51 -8.55 22.10
CA GLY A 29 -7.85 -8.64 21.53
C GLY A 29 -8.94 -8.14 22.48
N ASN A 30 -8.85 -8.47 23.77
CA ASN A 30 -9.82 -8.01 24.77
C ASN A 30 -9.82 -6.47 24.92
N GLU A 31 -8.64 -5.83 24.89
CA GLU A 31 -8.55 -4.38 24.95
C GLU A 31 -9.05 -3.76 23.62
N LEU A 32 -8.82 -4.44 22.49
CA LEU A 32 -9.31 -4.01 21.18
C LEU A 32 -10.84 -4.06 21.11
N ASP A 33 -11.48 -5.02 21.78
CA ASP A 33 -12.94 -5.14 21.88
C ASP A 33 -13.58 -3.98 22.65
N LEU A 34 -12.83 -3.35 23.54
CA LEU A 34 -13.30 -2.19 24.32
C LEU A 34 -13.24 -0.88 23.53
N LEU A 35 -12.45 -0.84 22.44
CA LEU A 35 -12.34 0.34 21.60
C LEU A 35 -13.47 0.38 20.57
N SER A 36 -14.12 1.52 20.44
CA SER A 36 -14.98 1.83 19.30
C SER A 36 -14.17 1.89 18.00
N ASP A 37 -14.81 1.79 16.86
CA ASP A 37 -14.13 1.87 15.57
C ASP A 37 -13.47 3.23 15.31
N ASP A 38 -14.03 4.30 15.87
CA ASP A 38 -13.46 5.65 15.75
C ASP A 38 -12.21 5.79 16.65
N GLU A 39 -12.26 5.26 17.88
CA GLU A 39 -11.12 5.22 18.78
C GLU A 39 -9.99 4.35 18.21
N LEU A 40 -10.34 3.18 17.65
CA LEU A 40 -9.37 2.34 16.96
C LEU A 40 -8.74 3.09 15.77
N THR A 41 -9.53 3.75 14.95
CA THR A 41 -9.04 4.52 13.80
C THR A 41 -8.07 5.62 14.24
N ALA A 42 -8.38 6.34 15.32
CA ALA A 42 -7.50 7.39 15.85
C ALA A 42 -6.17 6.85 16.41
N ASN A 43 -6.16 5.61 16.93
CA ASN A 43 -5.02 5.06 17.66
C ASN A 43 -4.30 3.92 16.90
N VAL A 44 -4.82 3.41 15.78
CA VAL A 44 -4.28 2.22 15.08
C VAL A 44 -2.80 2.34 14.73
N LYS A 45 -2.31 3.54 14.43
CA LYS A 45 -0.88 3.79 14.11
C LYS A 45 0.04 3.69 15.33
N LYS A 46 -0.49 3.77 16.56
CA LYS A 46 0.29 3.61 17.78
C LYS A 46 0.59 2.15 18.07
N PHE A 47 -0.32 1.25 17.69
CA PHE A 47 -0.18 -0.16 17.94
C PHE A 47 0.57 -0.85 16.80
N LYS A 48 1.63 -1.55 17.15
CA LYS A 48 2.46 -2.33 16.22
C LYS A 48 2.25 -3.83 16.40
N ILE A 49 1.71 -4.25 17.56
CA ILE A 49 1.40 -5.64 17.89
C ILE A 49 -0.05 -5.76 18.37
N TYR A 50 -0.74 -6.71 17.78
CA TYR A 50 -2.10 -7.11 18.14
C TYR A 50 -2.06 -8.59 18.56
N ALA A 51 -2.19 -8.87 19.86
CA ALA A 51 -2.07 -10.18 20.46
C ALA A 51 -3.46 -10.80 20.70
N ARG A 52 -3.59 -12.12 20.64
CA ARG A 52 -4.88 -12.84 20.75
C ARG A 52 -5.96 -12.27 19.84
N ALA A 53 -5.55 -11.86 18.63
CA ALA A 53 -6.46 -11.28 17.65
C ALA A 53 -7.32 -12.35 16.99
N THR A 54 -8.63 -12.11 16.96
CA THR A 54 -9.60 -12.91 16.21
C THR A 54 -9.62 -12.51 14.72
N PRO A 55 -10.22 -13.33 13.84
CA PRO A 55 -10.42 -12.94 12.44
C PRO A 55 -11.18 -11.61 12.28
N PHE A 56 -12.14 -11.35 13.16
CA PHE A 56 -12.89 -10.09 13.19
C PHE A 56 -11.98 -8.89 13.50
N HIS A 57 -11.09 -9.04 14.48
CA HIS A 57 -10.09 -8.00 14.80
C HIS A 57 -9.20 -7.66 13.61
N LYS A 58 -8.78 -8.67 12.84
CA LYS A 58 -7.96 -8.44 11.62
C LYS A 58 -8.66 -7.52 10.63
N VAL A 59 -9.96 -7.73 10.41
CA VAL A 59 -10.75 -6.88 9.51
C VAL A 59 -10.87 -5.46 10.06
N ARG A 60 -11.19 -5.30 11.36
CA ARG A 60 -11.29 -3.97 12.01
C ARG A 60 -9.99 -3.17 11.91
N ILE A 61 -8.85 -3.84 12.14
CA ILE A 61 -7.52 -3.19 12.03
C ILE A 61 -7.26 -2.72 10.61
N ILE A 62 -7.55 -3.55 9.60
CA ILE A 62 -7.39 -3.19 8.19
C ILE A 62 -8.27 -1.98 7.85
N GLU A 63 -9.54 -1.97 8.25
CA GLU A 63 -10.45 -0.86 8.01
C GLU A 63 -9.99 0.43 8.69
N ALA A 64 -9.51 0.36 9.92
CA ALA A 64 -8.97 1.50 10.64
C ALA A 64 -7.71 2.08 9.95
N LEU A 65 -6.81 1.23 9.46
CA LEU A 65 -5.65 1.68 8.68
C LEU A 65 -6.06 2.33 7.36
N LYS A 66 -7.01 1.75 6.63
CA LYS A 66 -7.52 2.30 5.36
C LYS A 66 -8.23 3.63 5.56
N LYS A 67 -8.99 3.81 6.64
CA LYS A 67 -9.58 5.12 7.01
C LYS A 67 -8.50 6.19 7.27
N ASN A 68 -7.30 5.79 7.66
CA ASN A 68 -6.14 6.69 7.80
C ASN A 68 -5.34 6.87 6.50
N ASN A 69 -5.90 6.49 5.34
CA ASN A 69 -5.26 6.55 4.02
C ASN A 69 -3.98 5.71 3.91
N GLU A 70 -3.85 4.65 4.72
CA GLU A 70 -2.76 3.69 4.58
C GLU A 70 -3.11 2.62 3.56
N ILE A 71 -2.12 2.19 2.77
CA ILE A 71 -2.22 1.04 1.88
C ILE A 71 -1.82 -0.21 2.66
N VAL A 72 -2.75 -1.15 2.78
CA VAL A 72 -2.60 -2.31 3.66
C VAL A 72 -2.36 -3.57 2.84
N ALA A 73 -1.23 -4.23 3.10
CA ALA A 73 -0.98 -5.60 2.67
C ALA A 73 -1.25 -6.56 3.84
N MET A 74 -2.00 -7.62 3.60
CA MET A 74 -2.32 -8.65 4.59
C MET A 74 -1.81 -10.00 4.11
N THR A 75 -1.12 -10.73 4.99
CA THR A 75 -0.69 -12.12 4.72
C THR A 75 -1.52 -13.09 5.55
N GLY A 76 -1.84 -14.23 4.97
CA GLY A 76 -2.58 -15.28 5.66
C GLY A 76 -2.50 -16.62 4.93
N ASP A 77 -2.73 -17.71 5.66
CA ASP A 77 -2.67 -19.07 5.17
C ASP A 77 -3.95 -19.87 5.42
N GLY A 78 -4.78 -19.43 6.37
CA GLY A 78 -5.96 -20.13 6.83
C GLY A 78 -7.29 -19.60 6.28
N VAL A 79 -8.32 -20.42 6.46
CA VAL A 79 -9.72 -20.07 6.15
C VAL A 79 -10.15 -18.80 6.92
N ASN A 80 -9.67 -18.68 8.16
CA ASN A 80 -9.97 -17.55 9.04
C ASN A 80 -9.37 -16.21 8.55
N ASP A 81 -8.39 -16.26 7.65
CA ASP A 81 -7.75 -15.08 7.07
C ASP A 81 -8.47 -14.56 5.83
N ALA A 82 -9.32 -15.38 5.20
CA ALA A 82 -9.97 -15.04 3.95
C ALA A 82 -10.71 -13.69 3.97
N PRO A 83 -11.49 -13.32 5.01
CA PRO A 83 -12.13 -12.01 5.07
C PRO A 83 -11.13 -10.86 5.10
N SER A 84 -10.03 -11.00 5.84
CA SER A 84 -8.97 -9.99 5.97
C SER A 84 -8.16 -9.88 4.68
N LEU A 85 -7.83 -11.00 4.03
CA LEU A 85 -7.15 -11.02 2.73
C LEU A 85 -7.96 -10.28 1.66
N LYS A 86 -9.27 -10.51 1.63
CA LYS A 86 -10.17 -9.84 0.69
C LYS A 86 -10.36 -8.34 1.00
N LYS A 87 -10.28 -7.96 2.28
CA LYS A 87 -10.51 -6.56 2.72
C LYS A 87 -9.29 -5.67 2.53
N ALA A 88 -8.08 -6.23 2.61
CA ALA A 88 -6.82 -5.52 2.39
C ALA A 88 -6.73 -4.98 0.96
N ASP A 89 -5.88 -3.98 0.73
CA ASP A 89 -5.58 -3.51 -0.64
C ASP A 89 -4.80 -4.58 -1.41
N ILE A 90 -3.94 -5.32 -0.72
CA ILE A 90 -3.20 -6.47 -1.25
C ILE A 90 -3.30 -7.62 -0.26
N GLY A 91 -4.11 -8.63 -0.57
CA GLY A 91 -4.11 -9.90 0.15
C GLY A 91 -3.06 -10.84 -0.43
N CYS A 92 -2.18 -11.39 0.43
CA CYS A 92 -1.13 -12.33 0.07
C CYS A 92 -1.38 -13.67 0.74
N ALA A 93 -1.69 -14.72 -0.02
CA ALA A 93 -1.84 -16.08 0.52
C ALA A 93 -0.55 -16.87 0.36
N MET A 94 -0.31 -17.80 1.30
CA MET A 94 0.78 -18.77 1.19
C MET A 94 0.46 -19.81 0.13
N GLY A 95 1.43 -20.12 -0.74
CA GLY A 95 1.23 -21.04 -1.88
C GLY A 95 1.33 -22.50 -1.50
N LYS A 96 2.30 -22.85 -0.66
CA LYS A 96 2.53 -24.24 -0.20
C LYS A 96 1.60 -24.60 0.95
N ASN A 97 1.59 -23.77 2.00
CA ASN A 97 0.85 -24.04 3.24
C ASN A 97 -0.53 -23.40 3.28
N GLY A 98 -0.86 -22.52 2.34
CA GLY A 98 -2.14 -21.83 2.30
C GLY A 98 -3.29 -22.73 1.86
N THR A 99 -4.44 -22.58 2.53
CA THR A 99 -5.69 -23.23 2.13
C THR A 99 -6.21 -22.66 0.80
N GLU A 100 -6.97 -23.45 0.06
CA GLU A 100 -7.60 -22.99 -1.19
C GLU A 100 -8.53 -21.78 -0.95
N VAL A 101 -9.17 -21.71 0.21
CA VAL A 101 -10.02 -20.57 0.58
C VAL A 101 -9.20 -19.29 0.74
N ALA A 102 -8.03 -19.38 1.37
CA ALA A 102 -7.10 -18.25 1.50
C ALA A 102 -6.58 -17.81 0.12
N LYS A 103 -6.14 -18.76 -0.72
CA LYS A 103 -5.65 -18.50 -2.08
C LYS A 103 -6.70 -17.83 -2.95
N ASN A 104 -7.95 -18.31 -2.92
CA ASN A 104 -9.05 -17.74 -3.70
C ASN A 104 -9.49 -16.35 -3.19
N SER A 105 -9.15 -16.00 -1.95
CA SER A 105 -9.46 -14.70 -1.35
C SER A 105 -8.33 -13.67 -1.50
N ALA A 106 -7.17 -14.10 -1.94
CA ALA A 106 -5.98 -13.26 -2.05
C ALA A 106 -5.81 -12.69 -3.45
N SER A 107 -5.16 -11.52 -3.53
CA SER A 107 -4.76 -10.88 -4.80
C SER A 107 -3.43 -11.43 -5.31
N LEU A 108 -2.62 -12.02 -4.44
CA LEU A 108 -1.28 -12.51 -4.71
C LEU A 108 -1.03 -13.81 -3.95
N ILE A 109 -0.34 -14.76 -4.58
CA ILE A 109 0.05 -16.03 -3.97
C ILE A 109 1.58 -16.11 -3.92
N LEU A 110 2.11 -16.35 -2.72
CA LEU A 110 3.55 -16.56 -2.49
C LEU A 110 3.91 -18.02 -2.73
N LEU A 111 4.41 -18.36 -3.89
CA LEU A 111 4.72 -19.74 -4.27
C LEU A 111 5.80 -20.40 -3.41
N ASP A 112 6.68 -19.62 -2.83
CA ASP A 112 7.79 -20.06 -1.99
C ASP A 112 7.50 -20.00 -0.48
N ASP A 113 6.36 -19.42 -0.09
CA ASP A 113 5.95 -19.12 1.30
C ASP A 113 6.97 -18.25 2.05
N ASN A 114 7.73 -17.42 1.32
CA ASN A 114 8.80 -16.61 1.87
C ASN A 114 8.40 -15.12 1.94
N TYR A 115 8.34 -14.57 3.15
CA TYR A 115 8.04 -13.14 3.34
C TYR A 115 9.06 -12.20 2.68
N THR A 116 10.30 -12.64 2.46
CA THR A 116 11.32 -11.85 1.76
C THR A 116 10.89 -11.52 0.34
N SER A 117 10.12 -12.42 -0.30
CA SER A 117 9.59 -12.23 -1.65
C SER A 117 8.57 -11.08 -1.70
N ILE A 118 7.81 -10.83 -0.62
CA ILE A 118 6.93 -9.65 -0.51
C ILE A 118 7.76 -8.36 -0.50
N VAL A 119 8.83 -8.33 0.30
CA VAL A 119 9.71 -7.15 0.41
C VAL A 119 10.36 -6.85 -0.95
N TYR A 120 10.80 -7.90 -1.65
CA TYR A 120 11.36 -7.77 -2.99
C TYR A 120 10.33 -7.25 -3.98
N ALA A 121 9.12 -7.81 -3.99
CA ALA A 121 8.03 -7.35 -4.86
C ALA A 121 7.65 -5.87 -4.62
N ILE A 122 7.62 -5.43 -3.36
CA ILE A 122 7.38 -4.01 -3.02
C ILE A 122 8.49 -3.13 -3.59
N LYS A 123 9.75 -3.54 -3.45
CA LYS A 123 10.91 -2.79 -3.97
C LYS A 123 10.84 -2.66 -5.48
N GLU A 124 10.60 -3.75 -6.18
CA GLU A 124 10.47 -3.76 -7.65
C GLU A 124 9.26 -2.95 -8.12
N GLY A 125 8.11 -3.13 -7.47
CA GLY A 125 6.89 -2.36 -7.78
C GLY A 125 7.09 -0.85 -7.63
N ARG A 126 7.81 -0.40 -6.60
CA ARG A 126 8.18 1.02 -6.43
C ARG A 126 9.13 1.48 -7.55
N GLY A 127 10.05 0.63 -7.98
CA GLY A 127 10.93 0.92 -9.12
C GLY A 127 10.16 1.13 -10.41
N ILE A 128 9.23 0.22 -10.73
CA ILE A 128 8.35 0.30 -11.90
C ILE A 128 7.49 1.57 -11.83
N TYR A 129 6.85 1.84 -10.71
CA TYR A 129 6.04 3.05 -10.53
C TYR A 129 6.84 4.33 -10.77
N ASN A 130 8.05 4.42 -10.23
CA ASN A 130 8.93 5.57 -10.44
C ASN A 130 9.32 5.73 -11.92
N ASN A 131 9.54 4.65 -12.64
CA ASN A 131 9.84 4.69 -14.07
C ASN A 131 8.62 5.16 -14.87
N ILE A 132 7.43 4.64 -14.59
CA ILE A 132 6.18 5.11 -15.22
C ILE A 132 6.00 6.62 -14.97
N LYS A 133 6.19 7.06 -13.74
CA LYS A 133 6.09 8.48 -13.37
C LYS A 133 7.05 9.35 -14.19
N LYS A 134 8.31 8.91 -14.37
CA LYS A 134 9.30 9.64 -15.19
C LYS A 134 8.85 9.74 -16.65
N VAL A 135 8.34 8.65 -17.24
CA VAL A 135 7.83 8.63 -18.62
C VAL A 135 6.66 9.59 -18.78
N VAL A 136 5.69 9.54 -17.85
CA VAL A 136 4.53 10.46 -17.88
C VAL A 136 4.99 11.91 -17.78
N HIS A 137 5.91 12.22 -16.85
CA HIS A 137 6.46 13.59 -16.73
C HIS A 137 7.17 14.03 -18.01
N PHE A 138 7.95 13.17 -18.62
CA PHE A 138 8.63 13.48 -19.88
C PHE A 138 7.64 13.82 -20.99
N LEU A 139 6.63 12.97 -21.20
CA LEU A 139 5.61 13.18 -22.24
C LEU A 139 4.80 14.47 -21.99
N LEU A 140 4.39 14.72 -20.75
CA LEU A 140 3.66 15.95 -20.41
C LEU A 140 4.52 17.19 -20.63
N SER A 141 5.79 17.15 -20.22
CA SER A 141 6.71 18.28 -20.39
C SER A 141 6.96 18.61 -21.87
N SER A 142 7.11 17.56 -22.70
CA SER A 142 7.25 17.73 -24.16
C SER A 142 6.02 18.40 -24.76
N ASN A 143 4.83 17.85 -24.51
CA ASN A 143 3.57 18.38 -25.04
C ASN A 143 3.29 19.81 -24.56
N ILE A 144 3.55 20.13 -23.29
CA ILE A 144 3.41 21.49 -22.77
C ILE A 144 4.41 22.43 -23.47
N GLY A 145 5.65 21.99 -23.67
CA GLY A 145 6.66 22.76 -24.39
C GLY A 145 6.22 23.12 -25.79
N GLU A 146 5.64 22.17 -26.53
CA GLU A 146 5.10 22.40 -27.88
C GLU A 146 3.96 23.43 -27.87
N VAL A 147 2.98 23.28 -26.97
CA VAL A 147 1.86 24.22 -26.86
C VAL A 147 2.36 25.62 -26.51
N VAL A 148 3.28 25.75 -25.55
CA VAL A 148 3.86 27.04 -25.17
C VAL A 148 4.59 27.69 -26.33
N THR A 149 5.35 26.91 -27.10
CA THR A 149 6.08 27.41 -28.28
C THR A 149 5.12 27.95 -29.35
N ILE A 150 4.03 27.23 -29.65
CA ILE A 150 3.01 27.68 -30.61
C ILE A 150 2.31 28.95 -30.12
N VAL A 151 1.94 29.01 -28.85
CA VAL A 151 1.29 30.18 -28.28
C VAL A 151 2.21 31.42 -28.33
N LEU A 152 3.47 31.25 -27.95
CA LEU A 152 4.46 32.34 -28.02
C LEU A 152 4.70 32.81 -29.44
N ALA A 153 4.86 31.88 -30.39
CA ALA A 153 5.03 32.22 -31.81
C ALA A 153 3.82 33.01 -32.34
N SER A 154 2.61 32.59 -32.00
CA SER A 154 1.37 33.27 -32.40
C SER A 154 1.26 34.66 -31.82
N LEU A 155 1.61 34.82 -30.54
CA LEU A 155 1.63 36.15 -29.89
C LEU A 155 2.65 37.08 -30.54
N ILE A 156 3.86 36.62 -30.81
CA ILE A 156 4.91 37.41 -31.47
C ILE A 156 4.45 37.82 -32.87
N SER A 157 3.82 36.91 -33.64
CA SER A 157 3.28 37.22 -34.96
C SER A 157 2.22 38.34 -34.92
N ILE A 158 1.33 38.30 -33.93
CA ILE A 158 0.27 39.33 -33.76
C ILE A 158 0.89 40.68 -33.39
N PHE A 159 1.85 40.73 -32.49
CA PHE A 159 2.44 42.00 -31.99
C PHE A 159 3.50 42.62 -32.90
N SER A 160 4.23 41.80 -33.68
CA SER A 160 5.35 42.28 -34.50
C SER A 160 5.01 42.44 -35.98
N SER A 161 3.80 42.12 -36.44
CA SER A 161 3.43 42.07 -37.85
C SER A 161 4.42 41.21 -38.68
N LEU A 162 5.15 40.33 -38.05
CA LEU A 162 6.15 39.46 -38.62
C LEU A 162 5.51 38.09 -38.86
N GLU A 163 5.40 37.67 -40.11
CA GLU A 163 4.97 36.31 -40.43
C GLU A 163 6.10 35.34 -40.05
N LEU A 164 5.96 34.73 -38.85
CA LEU A 164 6.82 33.61 -38.44
C LEU A 164 6.30 32.32 -39.05
N PRO A 165 7.14 31.54 -39.75
CA PRO A 165 6.71 30.25 -40.25
C PRO A 165 6.38 29.36 -39.02
N VAL A 166 5.12 28.95 -38.90
CA VAL A 166 4.71 27.94 -37.90
C VAL A 166 5.38 26.62 -38.30
N PRO A 167 6.24 26.04 -37.46
CA PRO A 167 6.83 24.76 -37.77
C PRO A 167 5.72 23.71 -37.83
N LEU A 168 5.48 23.15 -38.99
CA LEU A 168 4.65 21.95 -39.13
C LEU A 168 5.40 20.80 -38.44
N LEU A 169 5.07 20.56 -37.21
CA LEU A 169 5.59 19.41 -36.47
C LEU A 169 5.03 18.15 -37.08
N PRO A 170 5.86 17.14 -37.44
CA PRO A 170 5.36 15.86 -37.90
C PRO A 170 4.57 15.21 -36.74
N ILE A 171 3.30 14.95 -37.01
CA ILE A 171 2.45 14.15 -36.09
C ILE A 171 2.94 12.69 -36.22
N HIS A 172 3.63 12.20 -35.22
CA HIS A 172 4.00 10.78 -35.11
C HIS A 172 3.03 10.03 -34.19
#